data_5584cf39f42c47a6321d2951cc35ebc9
#
_entry.id   5584cf39f42c47a6321d2951cc35ebc9
#
_cell.length_a   1.000
_cell.length_b   1.000
_cell.length_c   1.000
_cell.angle_alpha   90.00
_cell.angle_beta   90.00
_cell.angle_gamma   90.00
#
_symmetry.space_group_name_H-M   'P 1'
#
loop_
_entity.id
_entity.type
_entity.pdbx_description
1 polymer ?
#
loop_
_entity_poly.entity_id
_entity_poly.type
_entity_poly.pdbx_seq_one_letter_code
_entity_poly.pdbx_strand_id
1 'polypeptide(L)'
;GYIPQQRTLDADLPMRGRDLIQLGIDGHKWGCSSFASRRRNRAIVQRAIDEVDAQAFADRPVGTLSGGEQQRIRAAQALVANPTLLLCDEPLLSLDLTQQKRIVELIAQQARDHHTAVLFITHEINPVLPYVDRVLYLTEGDYRIGPVDDVMTTESLTALFHSPITVARVAGQIVVVGTEDAPHQEADHHA
;
A
#
# COMPACT_ATOMS: atom_id res chain seq x y z
N GLY A 1 3.12 -7.79 8.41
CA GLY A 1 3.27 -7.75 6.95
C GLY A 1 3.79 -6.40 6.50
N TYR A 2 4.45 -6.37 5.36
CA TYR A 2 4.94 -5.13 4.77
C TYR A 2 4.79 -5.18 3.25
N ILE A 3 4.11 -4.21 2.69
CA ILE A 3 4.02 -3.95 1.25
C ILE A 3 4.88 -2.73 0.96
N PRO A 4 6.10 -2.89 0.40
CA PRO A 4 7.00 -1.77 0.15
C PRO A 4 6.53 -0.92 -1.02
N GLN A 5 6.97 0.33 -1.05
CA GLN A 5 6.96 1.15 -2.26
C GLN A 5 7.65 0.38 -3.38
N GLN A 6 7.12 0.50 -4.59
CA GLN A 6 7.62 -0.26 -5.72
C GLN A 6 9.13 -0.08 -5.90
N ARG A 7 9.87 -1.17 -5.71
CA ARG A 7 11.26 -1.32 -6.12
C ARG A 7 11.33 -2.45 -7.13
N THR A 8 11.88 -2.19 -8.29
CA THR A 8 12.10 -3.22 -9.30
C THR A 8 12.93 -4.34 -8.69
N LEU A 9 12.44 -5.57 -8.73
CA LEU A 9 13.23 -6.74 -8.36
C LEU A 9 14.26 -6.99 -9.45
N ASP A 10 15.40 -7.51 -9.05
CA ASP A 10 16.49 -7.85 -9.98
C ASP A 10 15.95 -8.77 -11.08
N ALA A 11 16.21 -8.38 -12.34
CA ALA A 11 15.76 -9.12 -13.51
C ALA A 11 16.32 -10.56 -13.54
N ASP A 12 17.49 -10.76 -12.95
CA ASP A 12 18.18 -12.06 -12.91
C ASP A 12 17.73 -12.94 -11.73
N LEU A 13 16.79 -12.47 -10.89
CA LEU A 13 16.30 -13.25 -9.76
C LEU A 13 15.46 -14.45 -10.28
N PRO A 14 15.93 -15.70 -10.15
CA PRO A 14 15.25 -16.87 -10.71
C PRO A 14 14.04 -17.34 -9.90
N MET A 15 13.55 -16.52 -8.97
CA MET A 15 12.41 -16.80 -8.11
C MET A 15 11.11 -16.53 -8.84
N ARG A 16 10.14 -17.46 -8.76
CA ARG A 16 8.80 -17.28 -9.33
C ARG A 16 7.92 -16.46 -8.37
N GLY A 17 6.89 -15.82 -8.91
CA GLY A 17 5.91 -15.08 -8.09
C GLY A 17 5.32 -15.95 -6.97
N ARG A 18 4.91 -17.19 -7.26
CA ARG A 18 4.37 -18.11 -6.24
C ARG A 18 5.38 -18.46 -5.14
N ASP A 19 6.68 -18.56 -5.47
CA ASP A 19 7.73 -18.87 -4.50
C ASP A 19 7.93 -17.67 -3.58
N LEU A 20 7.82 -16.45 -4.10
CA LEU A 20 7.86 -15.23 -3.31
C LEU A 20 6.67 -15.14 -2.34
N ILE A 21 5.45 -15.49 -2.78
CA ILE A 21 4.27 -15.58 -1.91
C ILE A 21 4.48 -16.63 -0.82
N GLN A 22 5.04 -17.80 -1.17
CA GLN A 22 5.34 -18.89 -0.24
C GLN A 22 6.27 -18.44 0.90
N LEU A 23 7.25 -17.54 0.63
CA LEU A 23 8.12 -16.97 1.65
C LEU A 23 7.37 -16.18 2.71
N GLY A 24 6.21 -15.62 2.38
CA GLY A 24 5.33 -14.97 3.36
C GLY A 24 4.84 -15.92 4.45
N ILE A 25 4.70 -17.22 4.15
CA ILE A 25 4.25 -18.24 5.11
C ILE A 25 5.39 -18.82 5.94
N ASP A 26 6.51 -19.13 5.32
CA ASP A 26 7.57 -19.96 5.91
C ASP A 26 8.99 -19.39 5.77
N GLY A 27 9.17 -18.21 5.21
CA GLY A 27 10.48 -17.58 5.05
C GLY A 27 11.25 -17.32 6.36
N HIS A 28 10.58 -17.38 7.51
CA HIS A 28 11.17 -17.26 8.85
C HIS A 28 11.46 -18.63 9.50
N LYS A 29 11.09 -19.75 8.85
CA LYS A 29 11.23 -21.10 9.40
C LYS A 29 12.44 -21.80 8.80
N TRP A 30 13.30 -22.31 9.67
CA TRP A 30 14.42 -23.18 9.28
C TRP A 30 14.00 -24.64 9.31
N GLY A 31 14.42 -25.42 8.32
CA GLY A 31 14.22 -26.87 8.28
C GLY A 31 13.29 -27.36 7.18
N CYS A 32 13.09 -28.69 7.12
CA CYS A 32 12.25 -29.32 6.11
C CYS A 32 10.79 -29.34 6.58
N SER A 33 9.88 -28.76 5.80
CA SER A 33 8.44 -28.85 6.04
C SER A 33 7.93 -30.28 5.81
N SER A 34 7.02 -30.76 6.67
CA SER A 34 6.35 -32.05 6.47
C SER A 34 5.51 -32.05 5.17
N PHE A 35 5.23 -33.22 4.64
CA PHE A 35 4.43 -33.37 3.42
C PHE A 35 3.02 -32.73 3.58
N ALA A 36 2.38 -32.93 4.72
CA ALA A 36 1.08 -32.35 5.03
C ALA A 36 1.14 -30.81 5.08
N SER A 37 2.20 -30.25 5.67
CA SER A 37 2.45 -28.81 5.71
C SER A 37 2.64 -28.23 4.31
N ARG A 38 3.40 -28.89 3.45
CA ARG A 38 3.60 -28.46 2.05
C ARG A 38 2.29 -28.44 1.25
N ARG A 39 1.42 -29.46 1.42
CA ARG A 39 0.13 -29.51 0.75
C ARG A 39 -0.77 -28.35 1.20
N ARG A 40 -0.82 -28.09 2.52
CA ARG A 40 -1.59 -26.97 3.08
C ARG A 40 -1.08 -25.62 2.57
N ASN A 41 0.24 -25.39 2.64
CA ASN A 41 0.84 -24.13 2.20
C ASN A 41 0.59 -23.88 0.71
N ARG A 42 0.65 -24.93 -0.13
CA ARG A 42 0.34 -24.81 -1.56
C ARG A 42 -1.09 -24.33 -1.81
N ALA A 43 -2.07 -24.83 -1.04
CA ALA A 43 -3.46 -24.38 -1.16
C ALA A 43 -3.64 -22.92 -0.70
N ILE A 44 -2.93 -22.51 0.36
CA ILE A 44 -2.94 -21.11 0.84
C ILE A 44 -2.32 -20.18 -0.20
N VAL A 45 -1.16 -20.55 -0.76
CA VAL A 45 -0.51 -19.76 -1.83
C VAL A 45 -1.40 -19.64 -3.06
N GLN A 46 -2.06 -20.73 -3.46
CA GLN A 46 -2.95 -20.69 -4.63
C GLN A 46 -4.11 -19.71 -4.39
N ARG A 47 -4.73 -19.75 -3.20
CA ARG A 47 -5.77 -18.78 -2.84
C ARG A 47 -5.27 -17.35 -2.90
N ALA A 48 -4.10 -17.06 -2.32
CA ALA A 48 -3.51 -15.73 -2.37
C ALA A 48 -3.23 -15.25 -3.81
N ILE A 49 -2.81 -16.17 -4.72
CA ILE A 49 -2.66 -15.89 -6.15
C ILE A 49 -4.01 -15.49 -6.78
N ASP A 50 -5.08 -16.20 -6.43
CA ASP A 50 -6.41 -15.97 -6.97
C ASP A 50 -6.99 -14.62 -6.47
N GLU A 51 -6.75 -14.28 -5.21
CA GLU A 51 -7.21 -13.03 -4.59
C GLU A 51 -6.61 -11.78 -5.26
N VAL A 52 -5.34 -11.85 -5.69
CA VAL A 52 -4.67 -10.73 -6.38
C VAL A 52 -4.70 -10.86 -7.91
N ASP A 53 -5.44 -11.80 -8.47
CA ASP A 53 -5.58 -12.04 -9.91
C ASP A 53 -4.23 -12.25 -10.62
N ALA A 54 -3.39 -13.10 -10.02
CA ALA A 54 -2.02 -13.32 -10.48
C ALA A 54 -1.81 -14.65 -11.23
N GLN A 55 -2.89 -15.41 -11.56
CA GLN A 55 -2.80 -16.75 -12.13
C GLN A 55 -1.96 -16.78 -13.42
N ALA A 56 -2.09 -15.75 -14.26
CA ALA A 56 -1.42 -15.70 -15.55
C ALA A 56 0.12 -15.56 -15.46
N PHE A 57 0.62 -15.07 -14.32
CA PHE A 57 2.04 -14.72 -14.18
C PHE A 57 2.72 -15.22 -12.90
N ALA A 58 1.98 -15.83 -11.96
CA ALA A 58 2.55 -16.32 -10.72
C ALA A 58 3.69 -17.34 -10.88
N ASP A 59 3.73 -18.06 -12.01
CA ASP A 59 4.78 -19.03 -12.32
C ASP A 59 5.95 -18.45 -13.12
N ARG A 60 5.89 -17.18 -13.49
CA ARG A 60 6.99 -16.47 -14.16
C ARG A 60 8.03 -15.99 -13.16
N PRO A 61 9.32 -15.84 -13.56
CA PRO A 61 10.35 -15.19 -12.74
C PRO A 61 9.93 -13.75 -12.38
N VAL A 62 10.03 -13.40 -11.10
CA VAL A 62 9.57 -12.08 -10.61
C VAL A 62 10.27 -10.90 -11.28
N GLY A 63 11.54 -11.05 -11.66
CA GLY A 63 12.30 -10.03 -12.38
C GLY A 63 11.77 -9.74 -13.80
N THR A 64 10.97 -10.65 -14.40
CA THR A 64 10.36 -10.47 -15.73
C THR A 64 8.95 -9.88 -15.68
N LEU A 65 8.41 -9.65 -14.48
CA LEU A 65 7.08 -9.13 -14.27
C LEU A 65 7.07 -7.60 -14.42
N SER A 66 5.96 -7.06 -14.93
CA SER A 66 5.72 -5.62 -14.88
C SER A 66 5.62 -5.10 -13.44
N GLY A 67 5.78 -3.80 -13.23
CA GLY A 67 5.69 -3.20 -11.90
C GLY A 67 4.38 -3.52 -11.19
N GLY A 68 3.25 -3.43 -11.90
CA GLY A 68 1.93 -3.77 -11.33
C GLY A 68 1.78 -5.26 -11.02
N GLU A 69 2.34 -6.17 -11.85
CA GLU A 69 2.38 -7.61 -11.57
C GLU A 69 3.23 -7.91 -10.32
N GLN A 70 4.41 -7.29 -10.20
CA GLN A 70 5.26 -7.41 -9.01
C GLN A 70 4.55 -6.90 -7.75
N GLN A 71 3.86 -5.77 -7.84
CA GLN A 71 3.14 -5.18 -6.71
C GLN A 71 2.01 -6.10 -6.22
N ARG A 72 1.27 -6.73 -7.13
CA ARG A 72 0.23 -7.72 -6.77
C ARG A 72 0.82 -8.96 -6.08
N ILE A 73 1.96 -9.47 -6.55
CA ILE A 73 2.66 -10.59 -5.89
C ILE A 73 3.12 -10.19 -4.48
N ARG A 74 3.64 -8.97 -4.30
CA ARG A 74 4.06 -8.46 -2.98
C ARG A 74 2.89 -8.29 -2.02
N ALA A 75 1.75 -7.79 -2.51
CA ALA A 75 0.53 -7.71 -1.71
C ALA A 75 0.10 -9.11 -1.23
N ALA A 76 0.06 -10.10 -2.12
CA ALA A 76 -0.23 -11.49 -1.76
C ALA A 76 0.77 -12.05 -0.75
N GLN A 77 2.07 -11.79 -0.92
CA GLN A 77 3.12 -12.20 0.03
C GLN A 77 2.90 -11.60 1.42
N ALA A 78 2.54 -10.32 1.51
CA ALA A 78 2.36 -9.64 2.78
C ALA A 78 1.11 -10.12 3.54
N LEU A 79 0.05 -10.47 2.80
CA LEU A 79 -1.25 -10.87 3.36
C LEU A 79 -1.34 -12.38 3.68
N VAL A 80 -0.59 -13.23 2.98
CA VAL A 80 -0.74 -14.70 3.01
C VAL A 80 -0.59 -15.32 4.41
N ALA A 81 0.12 -14.67 5.32
CA ALA A 81 0.35 -15.14 6.70
C ALA A 81 -0.66 -14.60 7.71
N ASN A 82 -1.69 -13.87 7.28
CA ASN A 82 -2.64 -13.18 8.16
C ASN A 82 -1.94 -12.35 9.25
N PRO A 83 -1.19 -11.31 8.89
CA PRO A 83 -0.43 -10.52 9.85
C PRO A 83 -1.35 -9.76 10.81
N THR A 84 -0.91 -9.55 12.06
CA THR A 84 -1.61 -8.69 13.03
C THR A 84 -1.38 -7.20 12.77
N LEU A 85 -0.28 -6.85 12.10
CA LEU A 85 0.06 -5.49 11.64
C LEU A 85 0.50 -5.54 10.18
N LEU A 86 -0.09 -4.68 9.35
CA LEU A 86 0.27 -4.51 7.95
C LEU A 86 0.72 -3.06 7.71
N LEU A 87 1.95 -2.90 7.24
CA LEU A 87 2.48 -1.63 6.77
C LEU A 87 2.42 -1.60 5.26
N CYS A 88 1.78 -0.60 4.69
CA CYS A 88 1.66 -0.39 3.24
C CYS A 88 2.33 0.93 2.89
N ASP A 89 3.36 0.89 2.07
CA ASP A 89 4.11 2.05 1.61
C ASP A 89 3.88 2.22 0.11
N GLU A 90 3.03 3.18 -0.26
CA GLU A 90 2.58 3.44 -1.64
C GLU A 90 2.15 2.16 -2.40
N PRO A 91 1.28 1.31 -1.83
CA PRO A 91 1.00 -0.01 -2.39
C PRO A 91 0.21 0.03 -3.71
N LEU A 92 -0.36 1.16 -4.07
CA LEU A 92 -1.18 1.36 -5.28
C LEU A 92 -0.39 1.89 -6.47
N LEU A 93 0.87 2.26 -6.27
CA LEU A 93 1.71 2.82 -7.32
C LEU A 93 1.82 1.85 -8.51
N SER A 94 1.72 2.38 -9.74
CA SER A 94 1.77 1.62 -11.00
C SER A 94 0.65 0.58 -11.23
N LEU A 95 -0.42 0.63 -10.44
CA LEU A 95 -1.63 -0.14 -10.66
C LEU A 95 -2.67 0.70 -11.42
N ASP A 96 -3.42 0.07 -12.34
CA ASP A 96 -4.61 0.68 -12.89
C ASP A 96 -5.74 0.76 -11.85
N LEU A 97 -6.77 1.57 -12.12
CA LEU A 97 -7.86 1.83 -11.19
C LEU A 97 -8.58 0.56 -10.72
N THR A 98 -8.71 -0.45 -11.59
CA THR A 98 -9.36 -1.72 -11.25
C THR A 98 -8.51 -2.51 -10.25
N GLN A 99 -7.20 -2.55 -10.48
CA GLN A 99 -6.26 -3.23 -9.61
C GLN A 99 -6.07 -2.47 -8.28
N GLN A 100 -6.02 -1.14 -8.30
CA GLN A 100 -6.00 -0.31 -7.09
C GLN A 100 -7.19 -0.66 -6.17
N LYS A 101 -8.40 -0.63 -6.74
CA LYS A 101 -9.62 -0.98 -6.00
C LYS A 101 -9.55 -2.38 -5.38
N ARG A 102 -9.11 -3.37 -6.16
CA ARG A 102 -8.97 -4.75 -5.70
C ARG A 102 -7.99 -4.89 -4.53
N ILE A 103 -6.81 -4.26 -4.62
CA ILE A 103 -5.81 -4.32 -3.54
C ILE A 103 -6.33 -3.63 -2.27
N VAL A 104 -6.99 -2.49 -2.40
CA VAL A 104 -7.58 -1.79 -1.24
C VAL A 104 -8.66 -2.64 -0.59
N GLU A 105 -9.56 -3.25 -1.38
CA GLU A 105 -10.60 -4.15 -0.87
C GLU A 105 -10.02 -5.36 -0.13
N LEU A 106 -8.95 -5.98 -0.65
CA LEU A 106 -8.26 -7.10 0.00
C LEU A 106 -7.63 -6.67 1.33
N ILE A 107 -6.96 -5.51 1.37
CA ILE A 107 -6.39 -4.97 2.61
C ILE A 107 -7.48 -4.66 3.64
N ALA A 108 -8.57 -4.03 3.20
CA ALA A 108 -9.71 -3.73 4.05
C ALA A 108 -10.41 -4.99 4.57
N GLN A 109 -10.53 -6.03 3.74
CA GLN A 109 -11.06 -7.33 4.16
C GLN A 109 -10.14 -7.99 5.20
N GLN A 110 -8.82 -7.98 4.97
CA GLN A 110 -7.83 -8.48 5.94
C GLN A 110 -7.96 -7.77 7.29
N ALA A 111 -8.12 -6.43 7.29
CA ALA A 111 -8.31 -5.65 8.50
C ALA A 111 -9.56 -6.10 9.28
N ARG A 112 -10.69 -6.32 8.60
CA ARG A 112 -11.95 -6.72 9.23
C ARG A 112 -11.95 -8.17 9.69
N ASP A 113 -11.55 -9.11 8.81
CA ASP A 113 -11.73 -10.54 9.05
C ASP A 113 -10.69 -11.12 10.01
N HIS A 114 -9.49 -10.52 10.04
CA HIS A 114 -8.37 -10.98 10.87
C HIS A 114 -7.95 -9.97 11.95
N HIS A 115 -8.69 -8.88 12.12
CA HIS A 115 -8.34 -7.80 13.08
C HIS A 115 -6.92 -7.26 12.89
N THR A 116 -6.48 -7.18 11.64
CA THR A 116 -5.17 -6.64 11.28
C THR A 116 -5.18 -5.11 11.43
N ALA A 117 -4.26 -4.58 12.22
CA ALA A 117 -4.00 -3.14 12.22
C ALA A 117 -3.29 -2.77 10.92
N VAL A 118 -3.79 -1.76 10.20
CA VAL A 118 -3.22 -1.34 8.91
C VAL A 118 -2.72 0.10 9.01
N LEU A 119 -1.46 0.30 8.67
CA LEU A 119 -0.89 1.62 8.41
C LEU A 119 -0.65 1.75 6.91
N PHE A 120 -1.41 2.65 6.27
CA PHE A 120 -1.39 2.84 4.82
C PHE A 120 -0.81 4.22 4.49
N ILE A 121 0.38 4.25 3.90
CA ILE A 121 1.06 5.47 3.47
C ILE A 121 0.75 5.67 1.99
N THR A 122 0.23 6.83 1.63
CA THR A 122 -0.09 7.18 0.25
C THR A 122 -0.19 8.69 0.07
N HIS A 123 0.08 9.18 -1.13
CA HIS A 123 -0.22 10.53 -1.55
C HIS A 123 -1.63 10.65 -2.20
N GLU A 124 -2.27 9.52 -2.52
CA GLU A 124 -3.61 9.46 -3.08
C GLU A 124 -4.59 8.87 -2.07
N ILE A 125 -5.39 9.74 -1.41
CA ILE A 125 -6.33 9.29 -0.38
C ILE A 125 -7.62 8.69 -0.95
N ASN A 126 -8.06 9.12 -2.14
CA ASN A 126 -9.38 8.77 -2.67
C ASN A 126 -9.64 7.27 -2.83
N PRO A 127 -8.70 6.44 -3.31
CA PRO A 127 -8.90 5.00 -3.42
C PRO A 127 -9.15 4.32 -2.06
N VAL A 128 -8.57 4.84 -0.98
CA VAL A 128 -8.65 4.24 0.36
C VAL A 128 -9.71 4.86 1.25
N LEU A 129 -10.19 6.04 0.89
CA LEU A 129 -11.12 6.86 1.68
C LEU A 129 -12.33 6.10 2.26
N PRO A 130 -12.99 5.16 1.54
CA PRO A 130 -14.13 4.41 2.08
C PRO A 130 -13.79 3.45 3.22
N TYR A 131 -12.50 3.18 3.45
CA TYR A 131 -12.00 2.16 4.38
C TYR A 131 -11.16 2.72 5.52
N VAL A 132 -10.90 4.05 5.50
CA VAL A 132 -10.02 4.73 6.46
C VAL A 132 -10.79 5.14 7.70
N ASP A 133 -10.35 4.71 8.88
CA ASP A 133 -10.90 5.16 10.15
C ASP A 133 -10.30 6.51 10.57
N ARG A 134 -8.99 6.67 10.37
CA ARG A 134 -8.24 7.87 10.79
C ARG A 134 -7.19 8.23 9.76
N VAL A 135 -6.98 9.52 9.58
CA VAL A 135 -5.90 10.09 8.77
C VAL A 135 -4.84 10.69 9.69
N LEU A 136 -3.58 10.42 9.37
CA LEU A 136 -2.43 11.14 9.90
C LEU A 136 -1.79 11.93 8.76
N TYR A 137 -1.87 13.24 8.85
CA TYR A 137 -1.17 14.15 7.93
C TYR A 137 0.10 14.66 8.58
N LEU A 138 1.23 14.56 7.88
CA LEU A 138 2.55 14.95 8.38
C LEU A 138 3.13 16.06 7.52
N THR A 139 3.71 17.07 8.18
CA THR A 139 4.52 18.12 7.57
C THR A 139 5.84 18.27 8.32
N GLU A 140 6.72 19.13 7.86
CA GLU A 140 7.94 19.47 8.60
C GLU A 140 7.60 20.17 9.92
N GLY A 141 7.69 19.44 11.02
CA GLY A 141 7.54 19.96 12.39
C GLY A 141 6.12 19.93 12.97
N ASP A 142 5.08 19.59 12.20
CA ASP A 142 3.71 19.50 12.71
C ASP A 142 2.95 18.29 12.12
N TYR A 143 1.84 17.92 12.74
CA TYR A 143 0.97 16.85 12.24
C TYR A 143 -0.49 17.07 12.63
N ARG A 144 -1.39 16.41 11.91
CA ARG A 144 -2.80 16.29 12.28
C ARG A 144 -3.20 14.83 12.21
N ILE A 145 -3.91 14.37 13.25
CA ILE A 145 -4.42 13.00 13.31
C ILE A 145 -5.87 12.98 13.81
N GLY A 146 -6.75 12.31 13.10
CA GLY A 146 -8.16 12.21 13.47
C GLY A 146 -9.00 11.51 12.40
N PRO A 147 -10.33 11.49 12.60
CA PRO A 147 -11.26 11.08 11.56
C PRO A 147 -11.04 11.89 10.27
N VAL A 148 -11.40 11.28 9.12
CA VAL A 148 -11.25 11.93 7.81
C VAL A 148 -11.94 13.29 7.78
N ASP A 149 -13.15 13.38 8.34
CA ASP A 149 -13.97 14.59 8.31
C ASP A 149 -13.40 15.74 9.15
N ASP A 150 -12.58 15.43 10.15
CA ASP A 150 -11.94 16.44 11.01
C ASP A 150 -10.60 16.92 10.45
N VAL A 151 -9.85 16.01 9.83
CA VAL A 151 -8.50 16.28 9.31
C VAL A 151 -8.55 16.88 7.91
N MET A 152 -9.40 16.32 7.02
CA MET A 152 -9.48 16.70 5.61
C MET A 152 -10.46 17.87 5.43
N THR A 153 -10.17 19.00 6.08
CA THR A 153 -10.91 20.26 5.97
C THR A 153 -9.99 21.40 5.54
N THR A 154 -10.57 22.42 4.92
CA THR A 154 -9.85 23.64 4.51
C THR A 154 -9.11 24.27 5.69
N GLU A 155 -9.78 24.42 6.83
CA GLU A 155 -9.24 25.03 8.04
C GLU A 155 -8.07 24.23 8.61
N SER A 156 -8.24 22.91 8.72
CA SER A 156 -7.23 22.02 9.27
C SER A 156 -5.96 21.97 8.42
N LEU A 157 -6.10 21.84 7.09
CA LEU A 157 -4.94 21.77 6.19
C LEU A 157 -4.28 23.14 5.99
N THR A 158 -5.04 24.23 5.92
CA THR A 158 -4.47 25.58 5.88
C THR A 158 -3.63 25.87 7.12
N ALA A 159 -4.13 25.48 8.31
CA ALA A 159 -3.38 25.64 9.55
C ALA A 159 -2.11 24.77 9.59
N LEU A 160 -2.21 23.53 9.09
CA LEU A 160 -1.08 22.57 9.09
C LEU A 160 0.04 22.99 8.14
N PHE A 161 -0.32 23.46 6.94
CA PHE A 161 0.65 23.81 5.89
C PHE A 161 1.09 25.28 5.94
N HIS A 162 0.49 26.09 6.80
CA HIS A 162 0.72 27.54 6.87
C HIS A 162 0.58 28.25 5.52
N SER A 163 -0.27 27.70 4.64
CA SER A 163 -0.51 28.17 3.28
C SER A 163 -1.99 28.00 2.93
N PRO A 164 -2.58 28.88 2.12
CA PRO A 164 -3.98 28.74 1.71
C PRO A 164 -4.21 27.43 0.97
N ILE A 165 -5.03 26.56 1.54
CA ILE A 165 -5.44 25.29 0.95
C ILE A 165 -6.96 25.27 0.90
N THR A 166 -7.52 24.84 -0.21
CA THR A 166 -8.95 24.57 -0.34
C THR A 166 -9.21 23.09 -0.44
N VAL A 167 -10.09 22.59 0.42
CA VAL A 167 -10.57 21.20 0.37
C VAL A 167 -12.01 21.20 -0.12
N ALA A 168 -12.27 20.52 -1.22
CA ALA A 168 -13.60 20.33 -1.79
C ALA A 168 -13.96 18.86 -1.84
N ARG A 169 -15.26 18.57 -1.69
CA ARG A 169 -15.81 17.21 -1.91
C ARG A 169 -16.63 17.21 -3.19
N VAL A 170 -16.19 16.44 -4.17
CA VAL A 170 -16.82 16.34 -5.48
C VAL A 170 -17.12 14.87 -5.78
N ALA A 171 -18.38 14.52 -5.95
CA ALA A 171 -18.81 13.14 -6.23
C ALA A 171 -18.25 12.10 -5.23
N GLY A 172 -18.13 12.43 -3.96
CA GLY A 172 -17.60 11.56 -2.90
C GLY A 172 -16.06 11.50 -2.84
N GLN A 173 -15.36 12.21 -3.71
CA GLN A 173 -13.90 12.34 -3.69
C GLN A 173 -13.48 13.61 -2.96
N ILE A 174 -12.33 13.56 -2.31
CA ILE A 174 -11.68 14.73 -1.71
C ILE A 174 -10.68 15.30 -2.71
N VAL A 175 -10.85 16.57 -3.02
CA VAL A 175 -9.94 17.35 -3.86
C VAL A 175 -9.25 18.40 -2.99
N VAL A 176 -7.94 18.36 -2.93
CA VAL A 176 -7.12 19.32 -2.20
C VAL A 176 -6.41 20.19 -3.22
N VAL A 177 -6.63 21.51 -3.14
CA VAL A 177 -6.01 22.50 -4.03
C VAL A 177 -5.22 23.48 -3.16
N GLY A 178 -3.89 23.50 -3.33
CA GLY A 178 -3.03 24.53 -2.80
C GLY A 178 -2.99 25.71 -3.77
N THR A 179 -3.09 26.95 -3.30
CA THR A 179 -2.74 28.11 -4.11
C THR A 179 -1.23 28.28 -4.09
N GLU A 180 -0.57 28.05 -5.23
CA GLU A 180 0.82 28.45 -5.44
C GLU A 180 0.90 29.98 -5.46
N ASP A 181 1.07 30.59 -4.26
CA ASP A 181 1.47 31.98 -4.13
C ASP A 181 2.37 32.12 -2.89
N ALA A 182 3.57 31.57 -2.98
CA ALA A 182 4.71 32.07 -2.19
C ALA A 182 5.94 32.06 -3.09
N PRO A 183 6.50 33.24 -3.46
CA PRO A 183 7.78 33.26 -4.15
C PRO A 183 8.82 32.66 -3.21
N HIS A 184 9.56 31.67 -3.71
CA HIS A 184 10.79 31.22 -3.07
C HIS A 184 11.69 32.45 -2.86
N GLN A 185 11.81 32.90 -1.62
CA GLN A 185 12.89 33.81 -1.26
C GLN A 185 14.19 32.99 -1.38
N GLU A 186 14.82 33.12 -2.53
CA GLU A 186 16.24 32.82 -2.66
C GLU A 186 16.97 33.65 -1.61
N ALA A 187 17.45 32.98 -0.58
CA ALA A 187 18.40 33.59 0.35
C ALA A 187 19.70 33.80 -0.41
N ASP A 188 19.90 35.02 -0.91
CA ASP A 188 21.16 35.53 -1.38
C ASP A 188 22.17 35.44 -0.24
N HIS A 189 23.00 34.44 -0.27
CA HIS A 189 24.27 34.40 0.46
C HIS A 189 25.38 34.93 -0.45
N HIS A 190 25.44 36.24 -0.56
CA HIS A 190 26.66 36.97 -0.93
C HIS A 190 27.14 37.76 0.28
N ALA A 191 28.20 37.25 0.93
CA ALA A 191 29.34 38.02 1.47
C ALA A 191 30.33 37.06 2.13
#